data_dca9d3cfe6c2883edc138d8ad72a1d0d
#
_entry.id   dca9d3cfe6c2883edc138d8ad72a1d0d
#
_cell.length_a   1.000
_cell.length_b   1.000
_cell.length_c   1.000
_cell.angle_alpha   90.00
_cell.angle_beta   90.00
_cell.angle_gamma   90.00
#
_symmetry.space_group_name_H-M   'P 1'
#
loop_
_entity.id
_entity.type
_entity.pdbx_description
1 polymer ?
#
loop_
_entity_poly.entity_id
_entity_poly.type
_entity_poly.pdbx_seq_one_letter_code
_entity_poly.pdbx_strand_id
1 'polypeptide(L)'
;ENMITMTTLDYIEQQYKTATLTELCEKLHLPMHMLSKMIRKNTGFNFKELLQRKRLNKAVELMCETDLPISDIIAAVGYENGSYFHRVFKERYHTTPRAFRVANGKEERVRL
;
A
#
# COMPACT_ATOMS: atom_id res chain seq x y z
N GLU A 1 12.22 20.86 -0.86
CA GLU A 1 11.37 20.06 0.00
C GLU A 1 10.28 19.35 -0.77
N ASN A 2 9.60 20.09 -1.65
CA ASN A 2 8.58 19.49 -2.51
C ASN A 2 9.15 18.39 -3.38
N MET A 3 10.35 18.59 -3.86
CA MET A 3 11.02 17.61 -4.70
C MET A 3 11.23 16.30 -3.95
N ILE A 4 11.63 16.37 -2.68
CA ILE A 4 11.85 15.19 -1.87
C ILE A 4 10.53 14.47 -1.63
N THR A 5 9.48 15.23 -1.35
CA THR A 5 8.16 14.65 -1.13
C THR A 5 7.65 13.97 -2.40
N MET A 6 7.78 14.64 -3.53
CA MET A 6 7.33 14.07 -4.79
C MET A 6 8.12 12.82 -5.16
N THR A 7 9.44 12.85 -4.92
CA THR A 7 10.28 11.69 -5.18
C THR A 7 9.86 10.51 -4.29
N THR A 8 9.54 10.81 -3.03
CA THR A 8 9.09 9.78 -2.09
C THR A 8 7.79 9.14 -2.56
N LEU A 9 6.81 9.97 -2.93
CA LEU A 9 5.52 9.46 -3.37
C LEU A 9 5.65 8.68 -4.68
N ASP A 10 6.48 9.16 -5.58
CA ASP A 10 6.72 8.47 -6.84
C ASP A 10 7.41 7.14 -6.63
N TYR A 11 8.38 7.10 -5.72
CA TYR A 11 9.07 5.87 -5.36
C TYR A 11 8.08 4.83 -4.85
N ILE A 12 7.19 5.24 -3.94
CA ILE A 12 6.17 4.35 -3.40
C ILE A 12 5.22 3.90 -4.50
N GLU A 13 4.82 4.81 -5.37
CA GLU A 13 3.92 4.48 -6.46
C GLU A 13 4.51 3.42 -7.38
N GLN A 14 5.79 3.54 -7.70
CA GLN A 14 6.44 2.65 -8.65
C GLN A 14 6.97 1.37 -8.01
N GLN A 15 7.34 1.41 -6.74
CA GLN A 15 8.04 0.32 -6.09
C GLN A 15 7.33 -0.23 -4.85
N TYR A 16 6.02 -0.06 -4.75
CA TYR A 16 5.29 -0.39 -3.52
C TYR A 16 5.50 -1.84 -3.06
N LYS A 17 5.75 -2.75 -3.97
CA LYS A 17 5.90 -4.15 -3.62
C LYS A 17 7.15 -4.41 -2.78
N THR A 18 8.21 -3.68 -3.05
CA THR A 18 9.52 -3.90 -2.41
C THR A 18 10.09 -2.69 -1.71
N ALA A 19 9.37 -1.58 -1.69
CA ALA A 19 9.89 -0.31 -1.19
C ALA A 19 10.32 -0.38 0.28
N THR A 20 11.45 0.26 0.57
CA THR A 20 11.93 0.42 1.94
C THR A 20 12.42 1.84 2.15
N LEU A 21 12.33 2.30 3.39
CA LEU A 21 12.85 3.63 3.71
C LEU A 21 14.36 3.68 3.55
N THR A 22 15.04 2.58 3.86
CA THR A 22 16.49 2.49 3.72
C THR A 22 16.92 2.74 2.28
N GLU A 23 16.24 2.10 1.33
CA GLU A 23 16.57 2.28 -0.07
C GLU A 23 16.32 3.71 -0.52
N LEU A 24 15.24 4.30 -0.07
CA LEU A 24 14.93 5.69 -0.43
C LEU A 24 15.97 6.64 0.11
N CYS A 25 16.43 6.41 1.35
CA CYS A 25 17.49 7.22 1.95
C CYS A 25 18.76 7.17 1.10
N GLU A 26 19.10 5.97 0.63
CA GLU A 26 20.26 5.80 -0.20
C GLU A 26 20.13 6.55 -1.53
N LYS A 27 18.97 6.46 -2.13
CA LYS A 27 18.72 7.14 -3.40
C LYS A 27 18.80 8.66 -3.26
N LEU A 28 18.34 9.19 -2.15
CA LEU A 28 18.30 10.63 -1.93
C LEU A 28 19.54 11.16 -1.22
N HIS A 29 20.41 10.26 -0.77
CA HIS A 29 21.61 10.64 -0.02
C HIS A 29 21.26 11.44 1.22
N LEU A 30 20.24 11.00 1.94
CA LEU A 30 19.78 11.66 3.16
C LEU A 30 19.80 10.69 4.34
N PRO A 31 20.13 11.20 5.54
CA PRO A 31 20.02 10.38 6.75
C PRO A 31 18.56 10.02 7.00
N MET A 32 18.36 8.84 7.58
CA MET A 32 16.99 8.34 7.79
C MET A 32 16.16 9.26 8.69
N HIS A 33 16.77 9.78 9.77
CA HIS A 33 16.00 10.63 10.69
C HIS A 33 15.56 11.92 10.01
N MET A 34 16.35 12.42 9.09
CA MET A 34 16.02 13.64 8.38
C MET A 34 14.90 13.39 7.38
N LEU A 35 15.03 12.31 6.60
CA LEU A 35 14.01 11.98 5.61
C LEU A 35 12.67 11.67 6.26
N SER A 36 12.69 10.90 7.36
CA SER A 36 11.46 10.57 8.09
C SER A 36 10.74 11.83 8.56
N LYS A 37 11.50 12.79 9.08
CA LYS A 37 10.94 14.04 9.56
C LYS A 37 10.31 14.84 8.43
N MET A 38 11.00 14.90 7.31
CA MET A 38 10.49 15.65 6.15
C MET A 38 9.22 15.04 5.59
N ILE A 39 9.19 13.70 5.49
CA ILE A 39 8.02 13.02 4.99
C ILE A 39 6.82 13.32 5.88
N ARG A 40 6.99 13.19 7.18
CA ARG A 40 5.89 13.41 8.10
C ARG A 40 5.42 14.85 8.08
N LYS A 41 6.35 15.79 8.02
CA LYS A 41 5.99 17.20 7.98
C LYS A 41 5.20 17.55 6.73
N ASN A 42 5.61 17.01 5.59
CA ASN A 42 5.02 17.40 4.31
C ASN A 42 3.78 16.62 3.93
N THR A 43 3.58 15.40 4.47
CA THR A 43 2.44 14.57 4.08
C THR A 43 1.47 14.31 5.24
N GLY A 44 1.92 14.52 6.47
CA GLY A 44 1.12 14.16 7.63
C GLY A 44 1.22 12.69 8.01
N PHE A 45 1.93 11.89 7.22
CA PHE A 45 2.09 10.46 7.45
C PHE A 45 3.56 10.09 7.51
N ASN A 46 3.88 8.98 8.18
CA ASN A 46 5.24 8.46 8.07
C ASN A 46 5.34 7.56 6.83
N PHE A 47 6.57 7.14 6.50
CA PHE A 47 6.79 6.33 5.31
C PHE A 47 5.99 5.03 5.33
N LYS A 48 5.99 4.37 6.47
CA LYS A 48 5.28 3.10 6.61
C LYS A 48 3.78 3.26 6.33
N GLU A 49 3.20 4.34 6.82
CA GLU A 49 1.79 4.61 6.59
C GLU A 49 1.50 4.88 5.12
N LEU A 50 2.36 5.65 4.47
CA LEU A 50 2.18 5.92 3.04
C LEU A 50 2.27 4.65 2.22
N LEU A 51 3.24 3.80 2.54
CA LEU A 51 3.42 2.54 1.82
C LEU A 51 2.23 1.62 2.05
N GLN A 52 1.75 1.54 3.28
CA GLN A 52 0.61 0.71 3.60
C GLN A 52 -0.64 1.17 2.84
N ARG A 53 -0.87 2.48 2.80
CA ARG A 53 -2.02 3.01 2.07
C ARG A 53 -1.95 2.65 0.58
N LYS A 54 -0.75 2.76 0.00
CA LYS A 54 -0.59 2.40 -1.41
C LYS A 54 -0.85 0.92 -1.65
N ARG A 55 -0.29 0.07 -0.80
CA ARG A 55 -0.48 -1.38 -0.94
C ARG A 55 -1.94 -1.79 -0.78
N LEU A 56 -2.63 -1.21 0.19
CA LEU A 56 -4.04 -1.54 0.40
C LEU A 56 -4.89 -1.03 -0.75
N ASN A 57 -4.61 0.18 -1.25
CA ASN A 57 -5.34 0.69 -2.41
C ASN A 57 -5.15 -0.22 -3.62
N LYS A 58 -3.93 -0.70 -3.83
CA LYS A 58 -3.66 -1.61 -4.94
C LYS A 58 -4.36 -2.95 -4.75
N ALA A 59 -4.41 -3.43 -3.50
CA ALA A 59 -5.11 -4.67 -3.21
C ALA A 59 -6.60 -4.55 -3.55
N VAL A 60 -7.22 -3.44 -3.16
CA VAL A 60 -8.63 -3.20 -3.47
C VAL A 60 -8.85 -3.17 -4.99
N GLU A 61 -7.96 -2.53 -5.71
CA GLU A 61 -8.03 -2.48 -7.16
C GLU A 61 -8.00 -3.88 -7.76
N LEU A 62 -7.08 -4.71 -7.29
CA LEU A 62 -6.98 -6.09 -7.78
C LEU A 62 -8.18 -6.93 -7.38
N MET A 63 -8.73 -6.71 -6.19
CA MET A 63 -9.93 -7.42 -5.77
C MET A 63 -11.12 -7.12 -6.66
N CYS A 64 -11.25 -5.87 -7.08
CA CYS A 64 -12.39 -5.44 -7.87
C CYS A 64 -12.23 -5.72 -9.35
N GLU A 65 -11.01 -5.76 -9.86
CA GLU A 65 -10.76 -5.85 -11.29
C GLU A 65 -10.25 -7.20 -11.76
N THR A 66 -9.91 -8.11 -10.84
CA THR A 66 -9.40 -9.42 -11.22
C THR A 66 -10.09 -10.51 -10.42
N ASP A 67 -9.85 -11.75 -10.84
CA ASP A 67 -10.35 -12.92 -10.13
C ASP A 67 -9.26 -13.59 -9.30
N LEU A 68 -8.13 -12.90 -9.10
CA LEU A 68 -7.03 -13.48 -8.33
C LEU A 68 -7.47 -13.85 -6.92
N PRO A 69 -7.02 -15.00 -6.41
CA PRO A 69 -7.28 -15.32 -5.01
C PRO A 69 -6.73 -14.26 -4.08
N ILE A 70 -7.38 -14.09 -2.94
CA ILE A 70 -6.91 -13.10 -1.95
C ILE A 70 -5.47 -13.33 -1.57
N SER A 71 -5.07 -14.60 -1.39
CA SER A 71 -3.69 -14.90 -1.02
C SER A 71 -2.69 -14.41 -2.07
N ASP A 72 -3.05 -14.52 -3.33
CA ASP A 72 -2.18 -14.04 -4.42
C ASP A 72 -2.11 -12.51 -4.43
N ILE A 73 -3.23 -11.86 -4.13
CA ILE A 73 -3.26 -10.41 -4.07
C ILE A 73 -2.37 -9.90 -2.93
N ILE A 74 -2.43 -10.55 -1.77
CA ILE A 74 -1.60 -10.17 -0.63
C ILE A 74 -0.12 -10.19 -1.02
N ALA A 75 0.30 -11.27 -1.67
CA ALA A 75 1.68 -11.39 -2.11
C ALA A 75 2.01 -10.36 -3.20
N ALA A 76 1.09 -10.14 -4.11
CA ALA A 76 1.31 -9.23 -5.23
C ALA A 76 1.53 -7.79 -4.78
N VAL A 77 0.92 -7.38 -3.68
CA VAL A 77 1.08 -6.00 -3.21
C VAL A 77 2.22 -5.85 -2.20
N GLY A 78 2.94 -6.95 -1.88
CA GLY A 78 4.17 -6.85 -1.11
C GLY A 78 4.11 -7.34 0.32
N TYR A 79 3.02 -7.97 0.74
CA TYR A 79 2.92 -8.50 2.10
C TYR A 79 3.29 -9.97 2.13
N GLU A 80 4.19 -10.31 3.06
CA GLU A 80 4.56 -11.71 3.27
C GLU A 80 3.71 -12.35 4.35
N ASN A 81 3.18 -11.54 5.27
CA ASN A 81 2.39 -12.03 6.40
C ASN A 81 0.92 -11.75 6.15
N GLY A 82 0.16 -12.81 5.83
CA GLY A 82 -1.25 -12.68 5.55
C GLY A 82 -2.06 -12.19 6.74
N SER A 83 -1.68 -12.62 7.95
CA SER A 83 -2.40 -12.18 9.15
C SER A 83 -2.27 -10.68 9.35
N TYR A 84 -1.08 -10.15 9.11
CA TYR A 84 -0.87 -8.71 9.23
C TYR A 84 -1.69 -7.96 8.19
N PHE A 85 -1.70 -8.47 6.95
CA PHE A 85 -2.52 -7.86 5.90
C PHE A 85 -3.99 -7.81 6.30
N HIS A 86 -4.52 -8.93 6.78
CA HIS A 86 -5.94 -8.97 7.17
C HIS A 86 -6.24 -7.99 8.29
N ARG A 87 -5.33 -7.83 9.24
CA ARG A 87 -5.53 -6.90 10.34
C ARG A 87 -5.57 -5.47 9.86
N VAL A 88 -4.57 -5.06 9.05
CA VAL A 88 -4.53 -3.67 8.60
C VAL A 88 -5.65 -3.37 7.61
N PHE A 89 -6.05 -4.37 6.82
CA PHE A 89 -7.17 -4.21 5.90
C PHE A 89 -8.46 -3.92 6.67
N LYS A 90 -8.71 -4.72 7.71
CA LYS A 90 -9.92 -4.54 8.50
C LYS A 90 -9.91 -3.22 9.25
N GLU A 91 -8.75 -2.80 9.75
CA GLU A 91 -8.64 -1.50 10.42
C GLU A 91 -9.01 -0.36 9.48
N ARG A 92 -8.62 -0.46 8.22
CA ARG A 92 -8.87 0.62 7.27
C ARG A 92 -10.28 0.57 6.67
N TYR A 93 -10.76 -0.61 6.30
CA TYR A 93 -12.02 -0.73 5.57
C TYR A 93 -13.18 -1.28 6.41
N HIS A 94 -12.90 -1.67 7.66
CA HIS A 94 -13.91 -2.13 8.61
C HIS A 94 -14.64 -3.39 8.14
N THR A 95 -13.98 -4.19 7.32
CA THR A 95 -14.51 -5.45 6.82
C THR A 95 -13.35 -6.34 6.39
N THR A 96 -13.62 -7.62 6.15
CA THR A 96 -12.58 -8.52 5.69
C THR A 96 -12.38 -8.36 4.19
N PRO A 97 -11.21 -8.75 3.67
CA PRO A 97 -10.99 -8.72 2.22
C PRO A 97 -12.03 -9.50 1.45
N ARG A 98 -12.40 -10.67 1.94
CA ARG A 98 -13.39 -11.50 1.26
C ARG A 98 -14.75 -10.82 1.21
N ALA A 99 -15.21 -10.29 2.34
CA ALA A 99 -16.48 -9.61 2.39
C ALA A 99 -16.47 -8.37 1.51
N PHE A 100 -15.35 -7.66 1.52
CA PHE A 100 -15.21 -6.48 0.66
C PHE A 100 -15.35 -6.86 -0.81
N ARG A 101 -14.69 -7.95 -1.21
CA ARG A 101 -14.76 -8.40 -2.61
C ARG A 101 -16.18 -8.79 -3.01
N VAL A 102 -16.87 -9.50 -2.13
CA VAL A 102 -18.25 -9.91 -2.42
C VAL A 102 -19.14 -8.69 -2.65
N ALA A 103 -18.98 -7.68 -1.81
CA ALA A 103 -19.81 -6.49 -1.90
C ALA A 103 -19.47 -5.59 -3.09
N ASN A 104 -18.20 -5.58 -3.52
CA ASN A 104 -17.73 -4.62 -4.52
C ASN A 104 -17.09 -5.25 -5.75
N GLY A 105 -17.02 -6.57 -5.78
CA GLY A 105 -16.27 -7.26 -6.82
C GLY A 105 -16.99 -7.28 -8.15
N LYS A 106 -16.17 -7.43 -9.18
CA LYS A 106 -16.65 -7.50 -10.54
C LYS A 106 -17.53 -8.69 -10.80
N GLU A 107 -17.27 -9.80 -10.13
CA GLU A 107 -17.98 -11.03 -10.33
C GLU A 107 -19.47 -10.93 -10.02
N GLU A 108 -19.79 -10.17 -9.01
CA GLU A 108 -21.19 -10.01 -8.64
C GLU A 108 -21.99 -9.42 -9.77
N ARG A 109 -21.38 -8.47 -10.46
CA ARG A 109 -22.06 -7.81 -11.57
C ARG A 109 -22.27 -8.75 -12.74
N VAL A 110 -21.33 -9.66 -12.91
CA VAL A 110 -21.38 -10.59 -14.03
C VAL A 110 -22.51 -11.60 -13.85
N ARG A 111 -22.80 -11.95 -12.62
CA ARG A 111 -23.81 -12.97 -12.33
C ARG A 111 -25.22 -12.51 -12.58
N LEU A 112 -25.39 -11.25 -12.71
CA LEU A 112 -26.71 -10.72 -12.98
C LEU A 112 -27.16 -11.04 -14.38
#